data_ff8a6e7b99f4f5452fa84d61dc8410f6
#
_entry.id   ff8a6e7b99f4f5452fa84d61dc8410f6
#
_cell.length_a   1.000
_cell.length_b   1.000
_cell.length_c   1.000
_cell.angle_alpha   90.00
_cell.angle_beta   90.00
_cell.angle_gamma   90.00
#
_symmetry.space_group_name_H-M   'P 1'
#
loop_
_entity.id
_entity.type
_entity.pdbx_description
1 polymer ?
#
loop_
_entity_poly.entity_id
_entity_poly.type
_entity_poly.pdbx_seq_one_letter_code
_entity_poly.pdbx_strand_id
1 'polypeptide(L)'
;MAKKNSKNKVEKSEQKFEMEKLSPETKSIIWGIVCIALGLIVSFSIFGKAGVVGNGIYSGLYSLLGYGYYLLPIGLILLGISFLKKEKPKIAWLNIVLGLLIFLSTLGILDIITSNNLTAGGYVGNAVAWLFVRFFGALAGGLLLATILIISF
;
A
#
# COMPACT_ATOMS: atom_id res chain seq x y z
N MET A 1 14.70 15.52 -49.58
CA MET A 1 15.00 15.30 -48.16
C MET A 1 13.79 15.44 -47.20
N ALA A 2 12.70 16.09 -47.58
CA ALA A 2 11.51 16.30 -46.71
C ALA A 2 10.66 15.03 -46.44
N LYS A 3 10.64 14.06 -47.35
CA LYS A 3 9.79 12.86 -47.26
C LYS A 3 10.26 11.83 -46.22
N LYS A 4 11.55 11.84 -45.83
CA LYS A 4 12.13 10.96 -44.81
C LYS A 4 11.83 11.43 -43.39
N ASN A 5 11.67 12.74 -43.20
CA ASN A 5 11.39 13.34 -41.89
C ASN A 5 9.92 13.19 -41.47
N SER A 6 9.01 13.12 -42.47
CA SER A 6 7.58 12.90 -42.23
C SER A 6 7.30 11.45 -41.79
N LYS A 7 7.98 10.45 -42.40
CA LYS A 7 7.84 9.05 -41.97
C LYS A 7 8.32 8.80 -40.52
N ASN A 8 9.46 9.34 -40.16
CA ASN A 8 9.97 9.21 -38.78
C ASN A 8 9.09 9.91 -37.71
N LYS A 9 8.35 10.96 -38.13
CA LYS A 9 7.43 11.65 -37.22
C LYS A 9 6.12 10.89 -37.03
N VAL A 10 5.66 10.21 -38.10
CA VAL A 10 4.47 9.35 -38.05
C VAL A 10 4.77 8.07 -37.25
N GLU A 11 5.91 7.40 -37.54
CA GLU A 11 6.33 6.21 -36.78
C GLU A 11 6.54 6.50 -35.29
N LYS A 12 7.11 7.65 -34.91
CA LYS A 12 7.23 8.08 -33.51
C LYS A 12 5.87 8.41 -32.88
N SER A 13 4.92 8.92 -33.63
CA SER A 13 3.57 9.19 -33.12
C SER A 13 2.76 7.88 -32.97
N GLU A 14 2.93 6.93 -33.88
CA GLU A 14 2.31 5.61 -33.79
C GLU A 14 2.89 4.78 -32.63
N GLN A 15 4.23 4.78 -32.45
CA GLN A 15 4.85 4.14 -31.28
C GLN A 15 4.44 4.80 -29.96
N LYS A 16 4.26 6.12 -29.94
CA LYS A 16 3.77 6.82 -28.75
C LYS A 16 2.31 6.51 -28.46
N PHE A 17 1.50 6.31 -29.51
CA PHE A 17 0.08 5.93 -29.41
C PHE A 17 -0.10 4.45 -29.02
N GLU A 18 0.82 3.57 -29.46
CA GLU A 18 0.81 2.16 -29.02
C GLU A 18 1.29 1.99 -27.57
N MET A 19 2.24 2.80 -27.11
CA MET A 19 2.63 2.80 -25.70
C MET A 19 1.54 3.36 -24.78
N GLU A 20 0.66 4.21 -25.28
CA GLU A 20 -0.50 4.72 -24.51
C GLU A 20 -1.62 3.68 -24.37
N LYS A 21 -1.63 2.67 -25.22
CA LYS A 21 -2.48 1.47 -25.12
C LYS A 21 -1.76 0.29 -24.45
N LEU A 22 -1.02 0.54 -23.39
CA LEU A 22 -0.65 -0.57 -22.50
C LEU A 22 -1.94 -1.24 -22.04
N SER A 23 -2.10 -2.50 -22.41
CA SER A 23 -3.27 -3.27 -22.02
C SER A 23 -3.45 -3.15 -20.48
N PRO A 24 -4.66 -3.10 -19.97
CA PRO A 24 -4.90 -3.01 -18.52
C PRO A 24 -4.16 -4.12 -17.76
N GLU A 25 -3.89 -5.24 -18.40
CA GLU A 25 -3.10 -6.35 -17.86
C GLU A 25 -1.62 -5.97 -17.68
N THR A 26 -1.01 -5.32 -18.67
CA THR A 26 0.40 -4.88 -18.57
C THR A 26 0.59 -3.84 -17.48
N LYS A 27 -0.36 -2.90 -17.34
CA LYS A 27 -0.34 -1.92 -16.25
C LYS A 27 -0.40 -2.61 -14.87
N SER A 28 -1.25 -3.61 -14.72
CA SER A 28 -1.38 -4.39 -13.48
C SER A 28 -0.07 -5.11 -13.13
N ILE A 29 0.57 -5.74 -14.10
CA ILE A 29 1.85 -6.43 -13.90
C ILE A 29 2.95 -5.46 -13.47
N ILE A 30 3.06 -4.30 -14.12
CA ILE A 30 4.04 -3.26 -13.77
C ILE A 30 3.82 -2.80 -12.33
N TRP A 31 2.58 -2.49 -11.94
CA TRP A 31 2.26 -2.10 -10.56
C TRP A 31 2.55 -3.21 -9.56
N GLY A 32 2.30 -4.47 -9.92
CA GLY A 32 2.63 -5.63 -9.09
C GLY A 32 4.13 -5.73 -8.80
N ILE A 33 4.97 -5.60 -9.85
CA ILE A 33 6.43 -5.63 -9.73
C ILE A 33 6.93 -4.46 -8.87
N VAL A 34 6.40 -3.25 -9.08
CA VAL A 34 6.75 -2.06 -8.28
C VAL A 34 6.39 -2.26 -6.82
N CYS A 35 5.20 -2.80 -6.51
CA CYS A 35 4.81 -3.09 -5.12
C CYS A 35 5.73 -4.11 -4.45
N ILE A 36 6.13 -5.18 -5.15
CA ILE A 36 7.06 -6.16 -4.62
C ILE A 36 8.43 -5.53 -4.37
N ALA A 37 8.95 -4.75 -5.32
CA ALA A 37 10.23 -4.07 -5.18
C ALA A 37 10.22 -3.11 -3.99
N LEU A 38 9.17 -2.32 -3.82
CA LEU A 38 8.99 -1.43 -2.67
C LEU A 38 8.90 -2.24 -1.35
N GLY A 39 8.18 -3.35 -1.33
CA GLY A 39 8.08 -4.24 -0.18
C GLY A 39 9.45 -4.78 0.24
N LEU A 40 10.30 -5.16 -0.72
CA LEU A 40 11.66 -5.61 -0.46
C LEU A 40 12.53 -4.47 0.08
N ILE A 41 12.47 -3.26 -0.50
CA ILE A 41 13.22 -2.09 -0.02
C ILE A 41 12.84 -1.78 1.42
N VAL A 42 11.54 -1.77 1.74
CA VAL A 42 11.05 -1.55 3.11
C VAL A 42 11.52 -2.67 4.05
N SER A 43 11.53 -3.93 3.60
CA SER A 43 12.09 -5.05 4.38
C SER A 43 13.57 -4.83 4.70
N PHE A 44 14.38 -4.45 3.72
CA PHE A 44 15.81 -4.15 3.95
C PHE A 44 16.01 -2.95 4.89
N SER A 45 15.10 -1.99 4.87
CA SER A 45 15.12 -0.84 5.77
C SER A 45 14.94 -1.24 7.24
N ILE A 46 14.12 -2.27 7.53
CA ILE A 46 13.95 -2.83 8.88
C ILE A 46 15.28 -3.36 9.42
N PHE A 47 16.09 -3.99 8.57
CA PHE A 47 17.39 -4.54 8.95
C PHE A 47 18.52 -3.50 8.98
N GLY A 48 18.22 -2.20 8.75
CA GLY A 48 19.21 -1.12 8.73
C GLY A 48 20.20 -1.19 7.54
N LYS A 49 19.92 -2.03 6.54
CA LYS A 49 20.80 -2.27 5.38
C LYS A 49 20.41 -1.45 4.15
N ALA A 50 19.44 -0.57 4.24
CA ALA A 50 18.92 0.23 3.12
C ALA A 50 19.61 1.60 2.97
N GLY A 51 20.74 1.84 3.66
CA GLY A 51 21.50 3.08 3.58
C GLY A 51 20.78 4.30 4.14
N VAL A 52 21.28 5.50 3.80
CA VAL A 52 20.75 6.78 4.33
C VAL A 52 19.27 7.00 3.94
N VAL A 53 18.92 6.67 2.71
CA VAL A 53 17.54 6.79 2.20
C VAL A 53 16.61 5.84 2.94
N GLY A 54 17.03 4.59 3.15
CA GLY A 54 16.25 3.61 3.90
C GLY A 54 16.02 4.01 5.35
N ASN A 55 17.02 4.60 6.01
CA ASN A 55 16.89 5.09 7.38
C ASN A 55 15.89 6.26 7.47
N GLY A 56 15.88 7.16 6.49
CA GLY A 56 14.89 8.23 6.41
C GLY A 56 13.47 7.71 6.19
N ILE A 57 13.30 6.74 5.30
CA ILE A 57 12.02 6.06 5.05
C ILE A 57 11.56 5.32 6.32
N TYR A 58 12.47 4.61 7.00
CA TYR A 58 12.19 3.92 8.25
C TYR A 58 11.65 4.88 9.31
N SER A 59 12.38 5.97 9.58
CA SER A 59 11.99 6.95 10.61
C SER A 59 10.63 7.59 10.30
N GLY A 60 10.38 7.98 9.05
CA GLY A 60 9.11 8.56 8.63
C GLY A 60 7.94 7.58 8.73
N LEU A 61 8.09 6.37 8.17
CA LEU A 61 7.06 5.35 8.19
C LEU A 61 6.82 4.79 9.59
N TYR A 62 7.87 4.66 10.41
CA TYR A 62 7.72 4.22 11.80
C TYR A 62 6.94 5.24 12.63
N SER A 63 7.18 6.53 12.45
CA SER A 63 6.38 7.58 13.10
C SER A 63 4.91 7.52 12.66
N LEU A 64 4.64 7.26 11.38
CA LEU A 64 3.28 7.21 10.85
C LEU A 64 2.52 5.95 11.26
N LEU A 65 3.16 4.79 11.26
CA LEU A 65 2.53 3.48 11.37
C LEU A 65 2.88 2.76 12.69
N GLY A 66 3.88 3.24 13.44
CA GLY A 66 4.33 2.59 14.66
C GLY A 66 4.78 1.14 14.41
N TYR A 67 4.36 0.21 15.25
CA TYR A 67 4.62 -1.22 15.06
C TYR A 67 3.97 -1.80 13.79
N GLY A 68 2.95 -1.15 13.24
CA GLY A 68 2.35 -1.51 11.95
C GLY A 68 3.31 -1.41 10.77
N TYR A 69 4.44 -0.70 10.93
CA TYR A 69 5.49 -0.66 9.94
C TYR A 69 6.00 -2.06 9.55
N TYR A 70 6.05 -3.00 10.49
CA TYR A 70 6.47 -4.37 10.23
C TYR A 70 5.47 -5.16 9.37
N LEU A 71 4.19 -4.78 9.40
CA LEU A 71 3.15 -5.38 8.54
C LEU A 71 3.20 -4.85 7.11
N LEU A 72 3.76 -3.64 6.91
CA LEU A 72 3.76 -2.96 5.62
C LEU A 72 4.47 -3.75 4.51
N PRO A 73 5.70 -4.29 4.70
CA PRO A 73 6.36 -5.06 3.65
C PRO A 73 5.59 -6.33 3.29
N ILE A 74 4.99 -7.00 4.28
CA ILE A 74 4.17 -8.19 4.06
C ILE A 74 2.94 -7.81 3.21
N GLY A 75 2.24 -6.74 3.58
CA GLY A 75 1.10 -6.22 2.84
C GLY A 75 1.46 -5.82 1.40
N LEU A 76 2.58 -5.12 1.18
CA LEU A 76 3.04 -4.73 -0.14
C LEU A 76 3.38 -5.93 -1.03
N ILE A 77 4.03 -6.95 -0.47
CA ILE A 77 4.36 -8.19 -1.21
C ILE A 77 3.07 -8.93 -1.59
N LEU A 78 2.13 -9.08 -0.67
CA LEU A 78 0.85 -9.74 -0.94
C LEU A 78 0.03 -8.98 -1.99
N LEU A 79 -0.03 -7.66 -1.91
CA LEU A 79 -0.66 -6.81 -2.93
C LEU A 79 0.04 -6.97 -4.28
N GLY A 80 1.37 -6.95 -4.31
CA GLY A 80 2.14 -7.15 -5.53
C GLY A 80 1.86 -8.50 -6.18
N ILE A 81 1.78 -9.57 -5.41
CA ILE A 81 1.41 -10.90 -5.90
C ILE A 81 -0.05 -10.92 -6.40
N SER A 82 -0.96 -10.23 -5.73
CA SER A 82 -2.35 -10.10 -6.17
C SER A 82 -2.46 -9.40 -7.52
N PHE A 83 -1.65 -8.38 -7.77
CA PHE A 83 -1.58 -7.70 -9.07
C PHE A 83 -0.99 -8.57 -10.19
N LEU A 84 -0.10 -9.49 -9.86
CA LEU A 84 0.49 -10.44 -10.82
C LEU A 84 -0.47 -11.56 -11.21
N LYS A 85 -1.42 -11.91 -10.35
CA LYS A 85 -2.48 -12.86 -10.71
C LYS A 85 -3.41 -12.16 -11.70
N LYS A 86 -3.66 -12.81 -12.86
CA LYS A 86 -4.56 -12.34 -13.91
C LYS A 86 -6.03 -12.34 -13.46
N GLU A 87 -6.36 -11.60 -12.43
CA GLU A 87 -7.74 -11.44 -12.00
C GLU A 87 -8.40 -10.25 -12.70
N LYS A 88 -9.72 -10.31 -12.85
CA LYS A 88 -10.50 -9.22 -13.45
C LYS A 88 -10.24 -7.92 -12.70
N PRO A 89 -10.07 -6.77 -13.35
CA PRO A 89 -9.67 -5.50 -12.72
C PRO A 89 -10.61 -5.04 -11.58
N LYS A 90 -11.87 -5.47 -11.60
CA LYS A 90 -12.82 -5.20 -10.49
C LYS A 90 -12.48 -5.94 -9.21
N ILE A 91 -11.93 -7.15 -9.30
CA ILE A 91 -11.54 -7.98 -8.15
C ILE A 91 -10.24 -7.44 -7.54
N ALA A 92 -9.29 -7.01 -8.40
CA ALA A 92 -8.05 -6.39 -7.93
C ALA A 92 -8.30 -5.12 -7.09
N TRP A 93 -9.23 -4.26 -7.49
CA TRP A 93 -9.61 -3.07 -6.73
C TRP A 93 -10.22 -3.43 -5.37
N LEU A 94 -11.11 -4.43 -5.33
CA LEU A 94 -11.72 -4.89 -4.09
C LEU A 94 -10.66 -5.42 -3.11
N ASN A 95 -9.71 -6.23 -3.61
CA ASN A 95 -8.63 -6.77 -2.79
C ASN A 95 -7.73 -5.68 -2.18
N ILE A 96 -7.49 -4.58 -2.91
CA ILE A 96 -6.75 -3.43 -2.39
C ILE A 96 -7.53 -2.76 -1.24
N VAL A 97 -8.82 -2.53 -1.44
CA VAL A 97 -9.67 -1.88 -0.43
C VAL A 97 -9.76 -2.76 0.82
N LEU A 98 -9.98 -4.06 0.66
CA LEU A 98 -10.00 -5.00 1.79
C LEU A 98 -8.67 -5.07 2.51
N GLY A 99 -7.55 -5.14 1.78
CA GLY A 99 -6.21 -5.12 2.36
C GLY A 99 -5.93 -3.83 3.13
N LEU A 100 -6.38 -2.68 2.62
CA LEU A 100 -6.26 -1.40 3.32
C LEU A 100 -7.12 -1.36 4.59
N LEU A 101 -8.34 -1.90 4.54
CA LEU A 101 -9.22 -2.01 5.71
C LEU A 101 -8.62 -2.91 6.79
N ILE A 102 -8.08 -4.06 6.42
CA ILE A 102 -7.36 -4.95 7.35
C ILE A 102 -6.22 -4.20 8.01
N PHE A 103 -5.41 -3.51 7.21
CA PHE A 103 -4.25 -2.77 7.69
C PHE A 103 -4.63 -1.65 8.67
N LEU A 104 -5.61 -0.80 8.31
CA LEU A 104 -6.09 0.28 9.17
C LEU A 104 -6.75 -0.23 10.45
N SER A 105 -7.56 -1.30 10.35
CA SER A 105 -8.19 -1.92 11.53
C SER A 105 -7.16 -2.48 12.49
N THR A 106 -6.12 -3.14 11.97
CA THR A 106 -5.03 -3.68 12.79
C THR A 106 -4.28 -2.56 13.52
N LEU A 107 -3.95 -1.46 12.82
CA LEU A 107 -3.30 -0.29 13.43
C LEU A 107 -4.16 0.34 14.53
N GLY A 108 -5.46 0.51 14.28
CA GLY A 108 -6.39 1.07 15.25
C GLY A 108 -6.55 0.19 16.49
N ILE A 109 -6.62 -1.13 16.32
CA ILE A 109 -6.69 -2.09 17.44
C ILE A 109 -5.40 -2.06 18.27
N LEU A 110 -4.23 -2.05 17.60
CA LEU A 110 -2.94 -1.95 18.29
C LEU A 110 -2.85 -0.70 19.15
N ASP A 111 -3.34 0.44 18.63
CA ASP A 111 -3.33 1.69 19.38
C ASP A 111 -4.26 1.66 20.60
N ILE A 112 -5.46 1.11 20.46
CA ILE A 112 -6.43 0.95 21.56
C ILE A 112 -5.88 0.04 22.67
N ILE A 113 -5.27 -1.11 22.30
CA ILE A 113 -4.74 -2.08 23.27
C ILE A 113 -3.54 -1.52 24.02
N THR A 114 -2.69 -0.75 23.36
CA THR A 114 -1.43 -0.23 23.93
C THR A 114 -1.64 1.07 24.72
N SER A 115 -2.89 1.50 24.90
CA SER A 115 -3.25 2.62 25.78
C SER A 115 -2.52 3.95 25.48
N ASN A 116 -2.83 4.56 24.34
CA ASN A 116 -2.43 5.93 23.96
C ASN A 116 -0.90 6.23 23.83
N ASN A 117 -0.05 5.22 23.69
CA ASN A 117 1.31 5.48 23.27
C ASN A 117 1.36 5.58 21.74
N LEU A 118 1.67 6.77 21.21
CA LEU A 118 1.87 7.07 19.77
C LEU A 118 2.82 6.09 19.03
N THR A 119 3.48 5.22 19.78
CA THR A 119 4.42 4.23 19.27
C THR A 119 3.77 2.97 18.75
N ALA A 120 2.56 2.61 19.18
CA ALA A 120 1.95 1.33 18.80
C ALA A 120 1.31 1.35 17.41
N GLY A 121 0.34 2.21 17.19
CA GLY A 121 -0.32 2.38 15.90
C GLY A 121 0.24 3.54 15.06
N GLY A 122 1.19 4.31 15.59
CA GLY A 122 1.67 5.53 14.99
C GLY A 122 0.58 6.60 14.85
N TYR A 123 0.87 7.65 14.10
CA TYR A 123 -0.13 8.72 13.87
C TYR A 123 -1.38 8.21 13.16
N VAL A 124 -1.25 7.25 12.24
CA VAL A 124 -2.39 6.69 11.48
C VAL A 124 -3.28 5.84 12.37
N GLY A 125 -2.69 4.93 13.16
CA GLY A 125 -3.43 4.10 14.12
C GLY A 125 -4.13 4.95 15.17
N ASN A 126 -3.44 5.97 15.69
CA ASN A 126 -4.02 6.92 16.65
C ASN A 126 -5.20 7.70 16.05
N ALA A 127 -5.10 8.18 14.80
CA ALA A 127 -6.20 8.86 14.14
C ALA A 127 -7.42 7.95 13.95
N VAL A 128 -7.20 6.69 13.54
CA VAL A 128 -8.27 5.69 13.40
C VAL A 128 -8.87 5.36 14.76
N ALA A 129 -8.04 5.05 15.76
CA ALA A 129 -8.49 4.76 17.11
C ALA A 129 -9.25 5.94 17.73
N TRP A 130 -8.73 7.17 17.61
CA TRP A 130 -9.40 8.38 18.09
C TRP A 130 -10.78 8.54 17.49
N LEU A 131 -10.93 8.33 16.19
CA LEU A 131 -12.22 8.43 15.50
C LEU A 131 -13.23 7.44 16.11
N PHE A 132 -12.86 6.17 16.21
CA PHE A 132 -13.77 5.14 16.72
C PHE A 132 -14.03 5.27 18.23
N VAL A 133 -13.00 5.58 19.02
CA VAL A 133 -13.14 5.79 20.47
C VAL A 133 -13.97 7.03 20.77
N ARG A 134 -13.82 8.10 20.00
CA ARG A 134 -14.57 9.35 20.18
C ARG A 134 -16.06 9.17 19.96
N PHE A 135 -16.46 8.37 18.96
CA PHE A 135 -17.88 8.16 18.61
C PHE A 135 -18.53 7.00 19.37
N PHE A 136 -17.79 5.94 19.67
CA PHE A 136 -18.36 4.72 20.20
C PHE A 136 -17.78 4.31 21.59
N GLY A 137 -16.76 5.01 22.06
CA GLY A 137 -16.02 4.61 23.27
C GLY A 137 -14.98 3.52 22.99
N ALA A 138 -14.06 3.28 23.91
CA ALA A 138 -12.93 2.37 23.70
C ALA A 138 -13.36 0.91 23.47
N LEU A 139 -14.31 0.39 24.22
CA LEU A 139 -14.78 -0.99 24.08
C LEU A 139 -15.55 -1.21 22.78
N ALA A 140 -16.54 -0.35 22.47
CA ALA A 140 -17.34 -0.49 21.27
C ALA A 140 -16.53 -0.14 20.01
N GLY A 141 -15.65 0.86 20.06
CA GLY A 141 -14.73 1.18 18.97
C GLY A 141 -13.78 0.05 18.64
N GLY A 142 -13.18 -0.60 19.67
CA GLY A 142 -12.34 -1.78 19.47
C GLY A 142 -13.10 -2.97 18.89
N LEU A 143 -14.32 -3.22 19.36
CA LEU A 143 -15.17 -4.30 18.84
C LEU A 143 -15.59 -4.05 17.38
N LEU A 144 -15.91 -2.81 17.01
CA LEU A 144 -16.20 -2.45 15.62
C LEU A 144 -14.99 -2.64 14.71
N LEU A 145 -13.79 -2.20 15.12
CA LEU A 145 -12.57 -2.42 14.37
C LEU A 145 -12.25 -3.91 14.21
N ALA A 146 -12.43 -4.71 15.27
CA ALA A 146 -12.28 -6.15 15.21
C ALA A 146 -13.29 -6.79 14.22
N THR A 147 -14.53 -6.33 14.22
CA THR A 147 -15.57 -6.81 13.28
C THR A 147 -15.19 -6.46 11.83
N ILE A 148 -14.72 -5.24 11.56
CA ILE A 148 -14.24 -4.83 10.23
C ILE A 148 -13.07 -5.71 9.80
N LEU A 149 -12.14 -6.01 10.71
CA LEU A 149 -11.00 -6.87 10.43
C LEU A 149 -11.45 -8.29 10.05
N ILE A 150 -12.40 -8.87 10.78
CA ILE A 150 -12.93 -10.21 10.50
C ILE A 150 -13.68 -10.26 9.17
N ILE A 151 -14.47 -9.23 8.85
CA ILE A 151 -15.23 -9.18 7.58
C ILE A 151 -14.28 -8.99 6.38
N SER A 152 -13.15 -8.30 6.59
CA SER A 152 -12.17 -8.02 5.54
C SER A 152 -11.22 -9.18 5.27
N PHE A 153 -11.15 -10.17 6.17
CA PHE A 153 -10.31 -11.36 6.02
C PHE A 153 -11.03 -12.46 5.24
#